data_85ddfa2c6f8cc10ffb197bd18c472da1
#
_entry.id   85ddfa2c6f8cc10ffb197bd18c472da1
#
_cell.length_a   1.000
_cell.length_b   1.000
_cell.length_c   1.000
_cell.angle_alpha   90.00
_cell.angle_beta   90.00
_cell.angle_gamma   90.00
#
_symmetry.space_group_name_H-M   'P 1'
#
loop_
_entity.id
_entity.type
_entity.pdbx_description
1 polymer ?
#
loop_
_entity_poly.entity_id
_entity_poly.type
_entity_poly.pdbx_seq_one_letter_code
_entity_poly.pdbx_strand_id
1 'polypeptide(L)'
;MTEAIPEYTFEETPVFCNHLQKFSEAKKIKLLEKIFRFLDEMKINPRKGTGKPESLKHYGTRDVWSRRINDEHRLVYEIFSETKRIKLLSAYGHYKEKKKDKGNL
;
A
#
# COMPACT_ATOMS: atom_id res chain seq x y z
N MET A 1 3.12 27.36 -21.82
CA MET A 1 2.41 26.80 -20.73
C MET A 1 2.74 25.33 -20.48
N THR A 2 2.86 24.99 -19.28
CA THR A 2 3.26 23.64 -18.92
C THR A 2 2.05 22.86 -18.48
N GLU A 3 1.90 21.66 -19.01
CA GLU A 3 0.86 20.79 -18.55
C GLU A 3 1.31 20.01 -17.35
N ALA A 4 0.45 19.95 -16.37
CA ALA A 4 0.73 19.14 -15.20
C ALA A 4 0.67 17.67 -15.59
N ILE A 5 1.59 16.88 -15.05
CA ILE A 5 1.53 15.45 -15.18
C ILE A 5 0.39 14.95 -14.30
N PRO A 6 -0.54 14.18 -14.85
CA PRO A 6 -1.64 13.68 -14.03
C PRO A 6 -1.13 12.84 -12.87
N GLU A 7 -1.62 13.12 -11.68
CA GLU A 7 -1.28 12.35 -10.51
C GLU A 7 -2.29 11.23 -10.32
N TYR A 8 -1.84 10.18 -9.66
CA TYR A 8 -2.74 9.12 -9.26
C TYR A 8 -3.66 9.60 -8.15
N THR A 9 -4.89 9.11 -8.15
CA THR A 9 -5.83 9.34 -7.06
C THR A 9 -6.04 8.04 -6.31
N PHE A 10 -6.55 8.13 -5.09
CA PHE A 10 -6.65 6.97 -4.22
C PHE A 10 -8.09 6.60 -3.95
N GLU A 11 -8.33 5.30 -3.92
CA GLU A 11 -9.57 4.74 -3.42
C GLU A 11 -9.27 3.99 -2.13
N GLU A 12 -9.87 4.42 -1.02
CA GLU A 12 -9.65 3.78 0.27
C GLU A 12 -10.70 2.70 0.48
N THR A 13 -10.24 1.48 0.74
CA THR A 13 -11.17 0.40 1.05
C THR A 13 -11.54 0.45 2.53
N PRO A 14 -12.67 -0.15 2.92
CA PRO A 14 -13.01 -0.22 4.34
C PRO A 14 -11.95 -0.91 5.18
N VAL A 15 -11.31 -1.95 4.64
CA VAL A 15 -10.25 -2.64 5.36
C VAL A 15 -9.09 -1.69 5.64
N PHE A 16 -8.68 -0.93 4.62
CA PHE A 16 -7.58 0.02 4.79
C PHE A 16 -7.95 1.08 5.84
N CYS A 17 -9.16 1.61 5.76
CA CYS A 17 -9.60 2.62 6.73
C CYS A 17 -9.59 2.08 8.15
N ASN A 18 -10.04 0.83 8.33
CA ASN A 18 -10.00 0.21 9.65
C ASN A 18 -8.58 0.07 10.16
N HIS A 19 -7.65 -0.24 9.26
CA HIS A 19 -6.25 -0.37 9.67
C HIS A 19 -5.68 0.97 10.13
N LEU A 20 -5.98 2.05 9.41
CA LEU A 20 -5.54 3.36 9.84
C LEU A 20 -6.12 3.71 11.21
N GLN A 21 -7.39 3.37 11.41
CA GLN A 21 -8.01 3.64 12.70
C GLN A 21 -7.34 2.87 13.82
N LYS A 22 -6.97 1.61 13.58
CA LYS A 22 -6.24 0.83 14.57
C LYS A 22 -4.93 1.50 14.95
N PHE A 23 -4.17 1.97 13.96
CA PHE A 23 -2.92 2.65 14.25
C PHE A 23 -3.17 3.93 15.03
N SER A 24 -4.22 4.66 14.67
CA SER A 24 -4.55 5.90 15.36
C SER A 24 -4.92 5.65 16.81
N GLU A 25 -5.75 4.65 17.06
CA GLU A 25 -6.18 4.32 18.41
C GLU A 25 -5.02 3.82 19.27
N ALA A 26 -4.07 3.14 18.65
CA ALA A 26 -2.88 2.67 19.35
C ALA A 26 -1.78 3.73 19.42
N LYS A 27 -2.08 4.94 18.94
CA LYS A 27 -1.16 6.08 18.95
C LYS A 27 0.14 5.79 18.23
N LYS A 28 0.04 5.04 17.13
CA LYS A 28 1.19 4.72 16.30
C LYS A 28 1.41 5.82 15.28
N ILE A 29 1.76 6.99 15.76
CA ILE A 29 1.81 8.19 14.93
C ILE A 29 2.88 8.06 13.83
N LYS A 30 4.03 7.47 14.17
CA LYS A 30 5.10 7.36 13.18
C LYS A 30 4.74 6.43 12.04
N LEU A 31 3.95 5.39 12.33
CA LEU A 31 3.48 4.52 11.26
C LEU A 31 2.53 5.26 10.34
N LEU A 32 1.63 6.05 10.91
CA LEU A 32 0.71 6.85 10.10
C LEU A 32 1.47 7.85 9.23
N GLU A 33 2.47 8.52 9.81
CA GLU A 33 3.27 9.46 9.05
C GLU A 33 3.95 8.79 7.88
N LYS A 34 4.46 7.58 8.11
CA LYS A 34 5.14 6.86 7.06
C LYS A 34 4.18 6.46 5.95
N ILE A 35 2.99 6.03 6.31
CA ILE A 35 1.97 5.69 5.32
C ILE A 35 1.65 6.91 4.47
N PHE A 36 1.43 8.06 5.10
CA PHE A 36 1.11 9.27 4.35
C PHE A 36 2.26 9.70 3.45
N ARG A 37 3.50 9.50 3.87
CA ARG A 37 4.65 9.75 3.01
C ARG A 37 4.63 8.85 1.79
N PHE A 38 4.30 7.56 1.98
CA PHE A 38 4.16 6.66 0.84
C PHE A 38 3.12 7.17 -0.14
N LEU A 39 1.96 7.61 0.38
CA LEU A 39 0.91 8.10 -0.51
C LEU A 39 1.37 9.31 -1.32
N ASP A 40 2.13 10.21 -0.70
CA ASP A 40 2.66 11.35 -1.43
C ASP A 40 3.57 10.91 -2.57
N GLU A 41 4.41 9.91 -2.33
CA GLU A 41 5.27 9.40 -3.39
C GLU A 41 4.49 8.70 -4.47
N MET A 42 3.47 7.93 -4.05
CA MET A 42 2.70 7.11 -4.98
C MET A 42 1.85 7.94 -5.91
N LYS A 43 1.46 9.15 -5.51
CA LYS A 43 0.75 10.04 -6.42
C LYS A 43 1.54 10.25 -7.71
N ILE A 44 2.84 10.31 -7.61
CA ILE A 44 3.71 10.57 -8.75
C ILE A 44 4.14 9.27 -9.40
N ASN A 45 4.62 8.31 -8.60
CA ASN A 45 5.09 7.05 -9.15
C ASN A 45 4.81 5.93 -8.15
N PRO A 46 3.74 5.16 -8.38
CA PRO A 46 3.37 4.12 -7.42
C PRO A 46 4.32 2.94 -7.37
N ARG A 47 5.24 2.85 -8.32
CA ARG A 47 6.15 1.69 -8.38
C ARG A 47 7.54 1.99 -7.88
N LYS A 48 7.81 3.23 -7.45
CA LYS A 48 9.14 3.62 -6.99
C LYS A 48 9.03 4.46 -5.74
N GLY A 49 10.10 4.46 -4.94
CA GLY A 49 10.16 5.30 -3.77
C GLY A 49 10.59 4.52 -2.55
N THR A 50 10.27 5.06 -1.38
CA THR A 50 10.68 4.45 -0.14
C THR A 50 9.80 3.27 0.23
N GLY A 51 10.25 2.45 1.18
CA GLY A 51 9.50 1.29 1.61
C GLY A 51 9.66 0.09 0.72
N LYS A 52 10.66 0.10 -0.16
CA LYS A 52 10.96 -1.03 -1.04
C LYS A 52 9.72 -1.52 -1.78
N PRO A 53 9.16 -0.70 -2.68
CA PRO A 53 7.97 -1.14 -3.43
C PRO A 53 8.25 -2.44 -4.16
N GLU A 54 7.33 -3.37 -4.03
CA GLU A 54 7.53 -4.70 -4.56
C GLU A 54 6.24 -5.21 -5.17
N SER A 55 6.33 -5.74 -6.39
CA SER A 55 5.18 -6.35 -7.05
C SER A 55 4.88 -7.69 -6.41
N LEU A 56 3.61 -7.91 -6.09
CA LEU A 56 3.19 -9.16 -5.47
C LEU A 56 2.67 -10.10 -6.53
N LYS A 57 3.15 -11.33 -6.52
CA LYS A 57 2.95 -12.25 -7.64
C LYS A 57 1.72 -13.12 -7.55
N HIS A 58 1.02 -13.12 -6.41
CA HIS A 58 -0.07 -14.06 -6.20
C HIS A 58 -1.42 -13.55 -6.69
N TYR A 59 -1.43 -12.42 -7.36
CA TYR A 59 -2.69 -11.76 -7.71
C TYR A 59 -3.04 -11.89 -9.18
N GLY A 60 -2.42 -12.87 -9.87
CA GLY A 60 -2.74 -13.09 -11.28
C GLY A 60 -2.38 -11.89 -12.13
N THR A 61 -3.35 -11.38 -12.87
CA THR A 61 -3.12 -10.24 -13.74
C THR A 61 -3.31 -8.91 -13.04
N ARG A 62 -3.72 -8.93 -11.78
CA ARG A 62 -3.87 -7.68 -11.02
C ARG A 62 -2.49 -7.12 -10.68
N ASP A 63 -2.38 -5.80 -10.71
CA ASP A 63 -1.12 -5.11 -10.48
C ASP A 63 -1.04 -4.68 -9.02
N VAL A 64 -0.74 -5.63 -8.15
CA VAL A 64 -0.76 -5.42 -6.70
C VAL A 64 0.67 -5.32 -6.19
N TRP A 65 0.89 -4.33 -5.35
CA TRP A 65 2.22 -4.00 -4.82
C TRP A 65 2.17 -3.82 -3.33
N SER A 66 3.32 -3.88 -2.69
CA SER A 66 3.43 -3.59 -1.27
C SER A 66 4.61 -2.66 -1.02
N ARG A 67 4.48 -1.90 0.07
CA ARG A 67 5.59 -1.11 0.62
C ARG A 67 5.73 -1.45 2.09
N ARG A 68 6.97 -1.57 2.52
CA ARG A 68 7.25 -1.95 3.89
C ARG A 68 7.09 -0.75 4.81
N ILE A 69 6.17 -0.85 5.76
CA ILE A 69 6.00 0.19 6.78
C ILE A 69 7.00 -0.03 7.90
N ASN A 70 7.05 -1.25 8.42
CA ASN A 70 8.06 -1.66 9.40
C ASN A 70 8.18 -3.18 9.32
N ASP A 71 8.79 -3.80 10.32
CA ASP A 71 8.98 -5.24 10.28
C ASP A 71 7.67 -6.01 10.32
N GLU A 72 6.62 -5.42 10.89
CA GLU A 72 5.35 -6.11 11.07
C GLU A 72 4.30 -5.78 10.03
N HIS A 73 4.38 -4.61 9.40
CA HIS A 73 3.28 -4.11 8.60
C HIS A 73 3.72 -3.71 7.21
N ARG A 74 2.81 -3.93 6.26
CA ARG A 74 3.00 -3.56 4.86
C ARG A 74 1.80 -2.79 4.37
N LEU A 75 2.05 -1.78 3.54
CA LEU A 75 0.98 -1.13 2.79
C LEU A 75 0.80 -1.93 1.50
N VAL A 76 -0.41 -2.43 1.27
CA VAL A 76 -0.72 -3.20 0.07
C VAL A 76 -1.71 -2.41 -0.77
N TYR A 77 -1.42 -2.30 -2.06
CA TYR A 77 -2.23 -1.47 -2.94
C TYR A 77 -2.24 -2.03 -4.35
N GLU A 78 -3.26 -1.65 -5.10
CA GLU A 78 -3.43 -2.11 -6.47
C GLU A 78 -3.43 -0.90 -7.40
N ILE A 79 -2.70 -1.00 -8.50
CA ILE A 79 -2.50 0.10 -9.43
C ILE A 79 -3.35 -0.11 -10.67
N PHE A 80 -4.11 0.92 -11.04
CA PHE A 80 -4.88 0.96 -12.27
C PHE A 80 -4.30 2.09 -13.12
N SER A 81 -3.32 1.73 -13.96
CA SER A 81 -2.55 2.72 -14.69
C SER A 81 -3.39 3.51 -15.68
N GLU A 82 -4.35 2.83 -16.31
CA GLU A 82 -5.13 3.47 -17.37
C GLU A 82 -5.99 4.60 -16.82
N THR A 83 -6.50 4.45 -15.61
CA THR A 83 -7.35 5.46 -15.01
C THR A 83 -6.61 6.30 -13.98
N LYS A 84 -5.32 6.04 -13.78
CA LYS A 84 -4.52 6.75 -12.79
C LYS A 84 -5.12 6.65 -11.40
N ARG A 85 -5.47 5.44 -11.00
CA ARG A 85 -6.07 5.20 -9.70
C ARG A 85 -5.28 4.15 -8.94
N ILE A 86 -5.25 4.30 -7.64
CA ILE A 86 -4.62 3.33 -6.74
C ILE A 86 -5.65 2.97 -5.69
N LYS A 87 -5.88 1.67 -5.55
CA LYS A 87 -6.80 1.16 -4.56
C LYS A 87 -5.98 0.73 -3.34
N LEU A 88 -6.28 1.31 -2.19
CA LEU A 88 -5.53 1.02 -0.96
C LEU A 88 -6.20 -0.17 -0.28
N LEU A 89 -5.51 -1.31 -0.25
CA LEU A 89 -6.14 -2.55 0.17
C LEU A 89 -5.96 -2.84 1.65
N SER A 90 -4.77 -2.62 2.19
CA SER A 90 -4.52 -2.90 3.60
C SER A 90 -3.23 -2.23 4.04
N ALA A 91 -3.05 -2.10 5.35
CA ALA A 91 -1.85 -1.49 5.91
C ALA A 91 -1.42 -2.19 7.21
N TYR A 92 -2.08 -3.27 7.58
CA TYR A 92 -1.83 -3.91 8.86
C TYR A 92 -1.38 -5.34 8.60
N GLY A 93 -0.28 -5.75 9.23
CA GLY A 93 0.22 -7.09 9.10
C GLY A 93 1.10 -7.26 7.88
N HIS A 94 1.64 -8.47 7.75
CA HIS A 94 2.46 -8.84 6.63
C HIS A 94 1.59 -9.35 5.50
N TYR A 95 2.02 -9.08 4.30
CA TYR A 95 1.60 -9.89 3.19
C TYR A 95 2.40 -11.19 3.27
N LYS A 96 1.76 -12.31 3.43
CA LYS A 96 2.48 -13.53 3.33
C LYS A 96 1.63 -14.61 2.94
N GLU A 97 1.90 -15.30 2.57
CA GLU A 97 1.14 -16.29 2.28
C GLU A 97 1.47 -17.43 2.90
N LYS A 98 1.65 -17.43 2.83
CA LYS A 98 1.97 -18.22 3.14
C LYS A 98 2.76 -18.79 3.67
N LYS A 99 3.14 -18.81 3.69
CA LYS A 99 3.90 -19.30 4.09
C LYS A 99 3.67 -19.92 5.01
N LYS A 100 3.13 -19.80 5.13
CA LYS A 100 2.94 -20.20 5.91
C LYS A 100 2.32 -21.02 6.16
N ASP A 101 1.80 -21.11 5.57
CA ASP A 101 1.16 -21.81 5.78
C ASP A 101 1.43 -22.83 6.08
N LYS A 102 2.05 -23.10 5.85
CA LYS A 102 2.32 -23.96 6.14
C LYS A 102 2.40 -24.52 7.05
N GLY A 103 2.44 -24.22 7.15
CA GLY A 103 2.42 -24.67 7.89
C GLY A 103 2.04 -25.27 8.38
N ASN A 104 1.52 -25.26 8.10
CA ASN A 104 1.06 -25.71 8.55
C ASN A 104 0.79 -26.56 8.76
N LEU A 105 0.97 -26.84 8.38
CA LEU A 105 0.63 -27.45 8.55
C LEU A 105 0.51 -27.97 9.08
#